data_4dbdf55ae32ddae183ca922ad12fb5de
#
_entry.id   4dbdf55ae32ddae183ca922ad12fb5de
#
_cell.length_a   1.000
_cell.length_b   1.000
_cell.length_c   1.000
_cell.angle_alpha   90.00
_cell.angle_beta   90.00
_cell.angle_gamma   90.00
#
_symmetry.space_group_name_H-M   'P 1'
#
loop_
_entity.id
_entity.type
_entity.pdbx_description
1 polymer ?
#
loop_
_entity_poly.entity_id
_entity_poly.type
_entity_poly.pdbx_seq_one_letter_code
_entity_poly.pdbx_strand_id
1 'polypeptide(L)'
;MSDLRWCSCPLLGLVMALSVSCGMDQNALASVGGRRLEIDPFQTYVGEVTGEAWQAVSARVSSRLLDQYLDQQVVLEAARRRDLDLSAVATVMHPSEVQWLLDEMCGPASEPSEDDIMTEVGRKAEGTRPARAHVRQLLLDSQEQGEEALQRLAAGEDFVEVSRQLSRAPNASDGGELGFFDQGSLPPEIDEVIFSLAPGEYSEPVQGPSGYHVFQVLEVVPEGPPDLADVEAGGRAMLAQKIVREHVQGCIHDLALELGVEVYDKNLWFPYTGRYAEEQ
;
A
#
# COMPACT_ATOMS: atom_id res chain seq x y z
N MET A 1 -78.58 37.70 -51.59
CA MET A 1 -79.34 37.19 -50.44
C MET A 1 -78.71 35.87 -50.12
N SER A 2 -77.73 35.89 -49.30
CA SER A 2 -76.83 34.80 -49.12
C SER A 2 -76.06 34.98 -47.83
N ASP A 3 -76.37 34.15 -46.86
CA ASP A 3 -75.82 34.21 -45.53
C ASP A 3 -74.49 33.42 -45.49
N LEU A 4 -73.42 34.10 -45.24
CA LEU A 4 -72.14 33.46 -44.89
C LEU A 4 -72.08 33.19 -43.39
N ARG A 5 -72.13 31.93 -43.02
CA ARG A 5 -71.84 31.45 -41.65
C ARG A 5 -70.38 31.16 -41.48
N TRP A 6 -69.67 31.85 -40.64
CA TRP A 6 -68.33 31.61 -40.18
C TRP A 6 -68.31 30.44 -39.19
N CYS A 7 -67.56 29.39 -39.56
CA CYS A 7 -67.22 28.30 -38.64
C CYS A 7 -65.94 28.66 -37.93
N SER A 8 -66.03 28.95 -36.64
CA SER A 8 -64.86 29.07 -35.75
C SER A 8 -64.37 27.68 -35.35
N CYS A 9 -63.22 27.28 -35.79
CA CYS A 9 -62.48 26.12 -35.25
C CYS A 9 -61.62 26.54 -34.04
N PRO A 10 -61.76 25.95 -32.86
CA PRO A 10 -60.81 26.15 -31.80
C PRO A 10 -59.54 25.28 -32.07
N LEU A 11 -58.41 25.94 -32.19
CA LEU A 11 -57.08 25.30 -32.14
C LEU A 11 -56.89 24.70 -30.75
N LEU A 12 -57.05 23.40 -30.61
CA LEU A 12 -56.53 22.62 -29.49
C LEU A 12 -55.01 22.52 -29.67
N GLY A 13 -54.29 23.35 -28.94
CA GLY A 13 -52.85 23.20 -28.76
C GLY A 13 -52.55 21.96 -27.92
N LEU A 14 -52.08 20.90 -28.60
CA LEU A 14 -51.57 19.71 -27.94
C LEU A 14 -50.17 20.07 -27.39
N VAL A 15 -50.10 20.49 -26.13
CA VAL A 15 -48.89 20.58 -25.35
C VAL A 15 -48.45 19.14 -25.08
N MET A 16 -47.57 18.58 -25.93
CA MET A 16 -46.81 17.40 -25.58
C MET A 16 -45.90 17.78 -24.42
N ALA A 17 -46.36 17.53 -23.20
CA ALA A 17 -45.49 17.44 -22.04
C ALA A 17 -44.51 16.28 -22.29
N LEU A 18 -43.31 16.58 -22.76
CA LEU A 18 -42.18 15.69 -22.67
C LEU A 18 -41.95 15.47 -21.17
N SER A 19 -42.56 14.42 -20.61
CA SER A 19 -42.13 13.87 -19.34
C SER A 19 -40.73 13.38 -19.53
N VAL A 20 -39.71 14.20 -19.23
CA VAL A 20 -38.38 13.75 -18.95
C VAL A 20 -38.53 12.85 -17.73
N SER A 21 -38.70 11.56 -17.98
CA SER A 21 -38.60 10.53 -16.97
C SER A 21 -37.15 10.62 -16.45
N CYS A 22 -36.99 11.30 -15.31
CA CYS A 22 -35.82 11.19 -14.47
C CYS A 22 -35.84 9.79 -13.86
N GLY A 23 -35.65 8.76 -14.69
CA GLY A 23 -35.28 7.43 -14.23
C GLY A 23 -33.90 7.59 -13.62
N MET A 24 -33.82 7.61 -12.29
CA MET A 24 -32.55 7.43 -11.63
C MET A 24 -31.99 6.12 -12.14
N ASP A 25 -30.91 6.20 -12.89
CA ASP A 25 -30.23 5.05 -13.47
C ASP A 25 -29.62 4.27 -12.31
N GLN A 26 -30.25 3.14 -11.98
CA GLN A 26 -29.89 2.30 -10.83
C GLN A 26 -28.49 1.66 -10.98
N ASN A 27 -27.86 1.80 -12.16
CA ASN A 27 -26.53 1.27 -12.43
C ASN A 27 -25.41 2.32 -12.27
N ALA A 28 -25.74 3.59 -11.98
CA ALA A 28 -24.73 4.61 -11.78
C ALA A 28 -24.17 4.55 -10.34
N LEU A 29 -22.83 4.45 -10.25
CA LEU A 29 -22.05 4.42 -9.00
C LEU A 29 -21.82 5.85 -8.46
N ALA A 30 -21.34 6.71 -9.34
CA ALA A 30 -20.92 8.07 -9.03
C ALA A 30 -20.89 8.92 -10.30
N SER A 31 -20.62 10.23 -10.15
CA SER A 31 -20.19 11.09 -11.25
C SER A 31 -18.89 11.81 -10.90
N VAL A 32 -18.02 12.00 -11.88
CA VAL A 32 -16.78 12.77 -11.77
C VAL A 32 -16.72 13.73 -12.94
N GLY A 33 -16.71 15.02 -12.66
CA GLY A 33 -16.69 16.05 -13.69
C GLY A 33 -17.93 16.02 -14.60
N GLY A 34 -19.07 15.51 -14.13
CA GLY A 34 -20.27 15.28 -14.91
C GLY A 34 -20.26 13.97 -15.72
N ARG A 35 -19.14 13.26 -15.77
CA ARG A 35 -19.06 11.94 -16.37
C ARG A 35 -19.59 10.89 -15.40
N ARG A 36 -20.59 10.13 -15.83
CA ARG A 36 -21.19 9.06 -15.06
C ARG A 36 -20.29 7.85 -15.03
N LEU A 37 -20.13 7.24 -13.85
CA LEU A 37 -19.42 6.00 -13.60
C LEU A 37 -20.43 4.90 -13.27
N GLU A 38 -20.26 3.73 -13.85
CA GLU A 38 -21.16 2.60 -13.65
C GLU A 38 -20.61 1.63 -12.59
N ILE A 39 -21.49 0.79 -12.03
CA ILE A 39 -21.17 -0.16 -10.96
C ILE A 39 -20.29 -1.30 -11.45
N ASP A 40 -20.53 -1.86 -12.64
CA ASP A 40 -19.82 -3.03 -13.16
C ASP A 40 -18.30 -2.84 -13.26
N PRO A 41 -17.76 -1.72 -13.77
CA PRO A 41 -16.33 -1.44 -13.74
C PRO A 41 -15.74 -1.41 -12.33
N PHE A 42 -16.48 -0.88 -11.35
CA PHE A 42 -16.02 -0.88 -9.96
C PHE A 42 -16.02 -2.29 -9.36
N GLN A 43 -17.02 -3.13 -9.65
CA GLN A 43 -17.04 -4.53 -9.22
C GLN A 43 -15.85 -5.30 -9.79
N THR A 44 -15.50 -5.05 -11.06
CA THR A 44 -14.30 -5.62 -11.69
C THR A 44 -13.03 -5.17 -10.97
N TYR A 45 -12.90 -3.87 -10.70
CA TYR A 45 -11.79 -3.29 -9.94
C TYR A 45 -11.63 -3.94 -8.57
N VAL A 46 -12.72 -4.13 -7.82
CA VAL A 46 -12.70 -4.81 -6.52
C VAL A 46 -12.14 -6.23 -6.65
N GLY A 47 -12.60 -6.98 -7.65
CA GLY A 47 -12.12 -8.34 -7.91
C GLY A 47 -10.64 -8.40 -8.25
N GLU A 48 -10.15 -7.47 -9.08
CA GLU A 48 -8.72 -7.39 -9.48
C GLU A 48 -7.81 -7.02 -8.32
N VAL A 49 -8.24 -6.08 -7.46
CA VAL A 49 -7.44 -5.63 -6.32
C VAL A 49 -7.41 -6.63 -5.17
N THR A 50 -8.53 -7.31 -4.89
CA THR A 50 -8.63 -8.20 -3.73
C THR A 50 -8.38 -9.67 -4.06
N GLY A 51 -8.49 -10.06 -5.32
CA GLY A 51 -8.51 -11.47 -5.73
C GLY A 51 -9.79 -12.21 -5.33
N GLU A 52 -10.80 -11.51 -4.79
CA GLU A 52 -12.06 -12.07 -4.31
C GLU A 52 -13.25 -11.55 -5.13
N ALA A 53 -14.35 -12.30 -5.13
CA ALA A 53 -15.59 -11.78 -5.70
C ALA A 53 -16.09 -10.59 -4.86
N TRP A 54 -16.54 -9.52 -5.53
CA TRP A 54 -16.96 -8.28 -4.86
C TRP A 54 -18.02 -8.49 -3.78
N GLN A 55 -18.85 -9.53 -3.89
CA GLN A 55 -19.88 -9.92 -2.91
C GLN A 55 -19.29 -10.42 -1.58
N ALA A 56 -18.06 -10.96 -1.61
CA ALA A 56 -17.37 -11.48 -0.43
C ALA A 56 -16.62 -10.38 0.35
N VAL A 57 -16.41 -9.22 -0.28
CA VAL A 57 -15.67 -8.11 0.31
C VAL A 57 -16.55 -7.35 1.32
N SER A 58 -16.02 -7.12 2.54
CA SER A 58 -16.76 -6.40 3.58
C SER A 58 -17.07 -4.95 3.21
N ALA A 59 -18.18 -4.41 3.71
CA ALA A 59 -18.61 -3.02 3.45
C ALA A 59 -17.51 -1.99 3.74
N ARG A 60 -16.75 -2.17 4.81
CA ARG A 60 -15.64 -1.27 5.17
C ARG A 60 -14.52 -1.27 4.15
N VAL A 61 -14.18 -2.44 3.60
CA VAL A 61 -13.18 -2.57 2.55
C VAL A 61 -13.71 -2.01 1.25
N SER A 62 -14.96 -2.32 0.87
CA SER A 62 -15.60 -1.79 -0.34
C SER A 62 -15.64 -0.25 -0.34
N SER A 63 -15.94 0.37 0.81
CA SER A 63 -15.94 1.84 0.94
C SER A 63 -14.54 2.45 0.69
N ARG A 64 -13.46 1.81 1.21
CA ARG A 64 -12.09 2.26 0.95
C ARG A 64 -11.65 2.05 -0.51
N LEU A 65 -12.05 0.93 -1.10
CA LEU A 65 -11.77 0.65 -2.50
C LEU A 65 -12.51 1.62 -3.42
N LEU A 66 -13.71 2.07 -3.03
CA LEU A 66 -14.43 3.10 -3.76
C LEU A 66 -13.68 4.44 -3.72
N ASP A 67 -13.13 4.86 -2.58
CA ASP A 67 -12.26 6.05 -2.53
C ASP A 67 -11.09 5.94 -3.52
N GLN A 68 -10.38 4.82 -3.51
CA GLN A 68 -9.25 4.59 -4.41
C GLN A 68 -9.67 4.58 -5.89
N TYR A 69 -10.80 3.95 -6.19
CA TYR A 69 -11.34 3.93 -7.55
C TYR A 69 -11.74 5.33 -8.02
N LEU A 70 -12.42 6.11 -7.18
CA LEU A 70 -12.80 7.48 -7.48
C LEU A 70 -11.58 8.39 -7.66
N ASP A 71 -10.53 8.23 -6.84
CA ASP A 71 -9.26 8.93 -7.03
C ASP A 71 -8.68 8.68 -8.43
N GLN A 72 -8.65 7.43 -8.87
CA GLN A 72 -8.19 7.09 -10.22
C GLN A 72 -9.09 7.72 -11.29
N GLN A 73 -10.41 7.72 -11.10
CA GLN A 73 -11.33 8.34 -12.06
C GLN A 73 -11.19 9.87 -12.11
N VAL A 74 -10.91 10.51 -10.97
CA VAL A 74 -10.58 11.94 -10.89
C VAL A 74 -9.34 12.26 -11.72
N VAL A 75 -8.25 11.51 -11.51
CA VAL A 75 -6.99 11.67 -12.27
C VAL A 75 -7.23 11.48 -13.76
N LEU A 76 -7.95 10.42 -14.15
CA LEU A 76 -8.26 10.14 -15.56
C LEU A 76 -9.12 11.23 -16.22
N GLU A 77 -10.13 11.73 -15.52
CA GLU A 77 -11.01 12.76 -16.05
C GLU A 77 -10.27 14.09 -16.15
N ALA A 78 -9.45 14.42 -15.17
CA ALA A 78 -8.59 15.60 -15.21
C ALA A 78 -7.60 15.55 -16.36
N ALA A 79 -6.98 14.40 -16.61
CA ALA A 79 -6.05 14.18 -17.72
C ALA A 79 -6.75 14.30 -19.08
N ARG A 80 -7.98 13.74 -19.22
CA ARG A 80 -8.78 13.90 -20.46
C ARG A 80 -9.11 15.37 -20.75
N ARG A 81 -9.48 16.14 -19.76
CA ARG A 81 -9.79 17.57 -19.91
C ARG A 81 -8.57 18.41 -20.29
N ARG A 82 -7.37 17.88 -20.02
CA ARG A 82 -6.09 18.51 -20.39
C ARG A 82 -5.47 17.92 -21.67
N ASP A 83 -6.24 17.09 -22.40
CA ASP A 83 -5.83 16.43 -23.65
C ASP A 83 -4.53 15.61 -23.53
N LEU A 84 -4.28 15.00 -22.35
CA LEU A 84 -3.14 14.10 -22.15
C LEU A 84 -3.37 12.77 -22.88
N ASP A 85 -2.29 12.19 -23.42
CA ASP A 85 -2.34 10.89 -24.10
C ASP A 85 -2.54 9.75 -23.09
N LEU A 86 -3.72 9.15 -23.11
CA LEU A 86 -4.11 8.03 -22.25
C LEU A 86 -4.06 6.68 -22.98
N SER A 87 -3.48 6.61 -24.18
CA SER A 87 -3.48 5.39 -25.00
C SER A 87 -2.75 4.20 -24.36
N ALA A 88 -1.79 4.48 -23.47
CA ALA A 88 -1.02 3.48 -22.74
C ALA A 88 -1.54 3.20 -21.31
N VAL A 89 -2.60 3.91 -20.87
CA VAL A 89 -3.11 3.78 -19.50
C VAL A 89 -4.06 2.60 -19.39
N ALA A 90 -3.81 1.69 -18.45
CA ALA A 90 -4.65 0.52 -18.20
C ALA A 90 -6.01 0.91 -17.59
N THR A 91 -7.01 0.01 -17.69
CA THR A 91 -8.34 0.20 -17.08
C THR A 91 -8.25 0.28 -15.55
N VAL A 92 -7.39 -0.54 -14.96
CA VAL A 92 -6.93 -0.43 -13.57
C VAL A 92 -5.51 0.08 -13.60
N MET A 93 -5.33 1.32 -13.17
CA MET A 93 -4.03 1.99 -13.29
C MET A 93 -3.02 1.41 -12.28
N HIS A 94 -1.81 1.15 -12.78
CA HIS A 94 -0.68 0.88 -11.91
C HIS A 94 -0.27 2.16 -11.16
N PRO A 95 0.24 2.08 -9.92
CA PRO A 95 0.67 3.27 -9.16
C PRO A 95 1.63 4.19 -9.91
N SER A 96 2.50 3.66 -10.77
CA SER A 96 3.41 4.45 -11.61
C SER A 96 2.71 5.26 -12.70
N GLU A 97 1.59 4.77 -13.25
CA GLU A 97 0.79 5.49 -14.24
C GLU A 97 0.04 6.66 -13.60
N VAL A 98 -0.51 6.43 -12.40
CA VAL A 98 -1.13 7.49 -11.58
C VAL A 98 -0.11 8.57 -11.25
N GLN A 99 1.07 8.17 -10.77
CA GLN A 99 2.14 9.12 -10.44
C GLN A 99 2.57 9.95 -11.64
N TRP A 100 2.79 9.32 -12.79
CA TRP A 100 3.15 10.04 -14.02
C TRP A 100 2.09 11.09 -14.40
N LEU A 101 0.80 10.74 -14.36
CA LEU A 101 -0.28 11.68 -14.68
C LEU A 101 -0.34 12.84 -13.67
N LEU A 102 -0.11 12.56 -12.38
CA LEU A 102 -0.09 13.58 -11.35
C LEU A 102 1.12 14.52 -11.50
N ASP A 103 2.30 13.99 -11.81
CA ASP A 103 3.50 14.79 -12.05
C ASP A 103 3.30 15.72 -13.25
N GLU A 104 2.61 15.26 -14.30
CA GLU A 104 2.30 16.07 -15.48
C GLU A 104 1.27 17.18 -15.19
N MET A 105 0.31 16.92 -14.30
CA MET A 105 -0.78 17.87 -14.00
C MET A 105 -0.47 18.83 -12.83
N CYS A 106 0.22 18.34 -11.81
CA CYS A 106 0.49 19.08 -10.55
C CYS A 106 1.98 19.36 -10.32
N GLY A 107 2.83 18.85 -11.20
CA GLY A 107 4.27 18.89 -11.01
C GLY A 107 4.77 17.82 -10.01
N PRO A 108 6.10 17.64 -9.94
CA PRO A 108 6.71 16.68 -9.02
C PRO A 108 6.61 17.16 -7.57
N ALA A 109 6.55 16.21 -6.64
CA ALA A 109 6.66 16.52 -5.21
C ALA A 109 8.00 17.19 -4.89
N SER A 110 8.00 18.12 -3.95
CA SER A 110 9.24 18.75 -3.47
C SER A 110 10.12 17.76 -2.71
N GLU A 111 11.43 18.00 -2.70
CA GLU A 111 12.32 17.28 -1.79
C GLU A 111 12.21 17.82 -0.36
N PRO A 112 12.51 16.99 0.67
CA PRO A 112 12.60 17.46 2.05
C PRO A 112 13.64 18.58 2.18
N SER A 113 13.32 19.62 2.95
CA SER A 113 14.29 20.66 3.25
C SER A 113 15.35 20.13 4.24
N GLU A 114 16.56 20.68 4.20
CA GLU A 114 17.62 20.34 5.17
C GLU A 114 17.18 20.65 6.61
N ASP A 115 16.39 21.71 6.83
CA ASP A 115 15.88 22.08 8.14
C ASP A 115 14.88 21.04 8.68
N ASP A 116 13.99 20.49 7.81
CA ASP A 116 13.08 19.41 8.19
C ASP A 116 13.84 18.13 8.53
N ILE A 117 14.87 17.81 7.73
CA ILE A 117 15.74 16.65 7.96
C ILE A 117 16.47 16.81 9.30
N MET A 118 17.09 17.95 9.55
CA MET A 118 17.81 18.20 10.81
C MET A 118 16.89 18.19 12.02
N THR A 119 15.66 18.66 11.89
CA THR A 119 14.63 18.58 12.94
C THR A 119 14.29 17.13 13.25
N GLU A 120 14.06 16.29 12.23
CA GLU A 120 13.75 14.88 12.40
C GLU A 120 14.96 14.09 12.96
N VAL A 121 16.16 14.40 12.50
CA VAL A 121 17.42 13.84 13.03
C VAL A 121 17.57 14.19 14.51
N GLY A 122 17.38 15.45 14.90
CA GLY A 122 17.45 15.87 16.30
C GLY A 122 16.49 15.11 17.19
N ARG A 123 15.22 14.97 16.74
CA ARG A 123 14.19 14.21 17.46
C ARG A 123 14.53 12.73 17.64
N LYS A 124 15.11 12.09 16.63
CA LYS A 124 15.49 10.66 16.68
C LYS A 124 16.83 10.43 17.37
N ALA A 125 17.75 11.38 17.30
CA ALA A 125 19.06 11.29 17.94
C ALA A 125 18.98 11.29 19.48
N GLU A 126 17.90 11.80 20.07
CA GLU A 126 17.62 11.74 21.50
C GLU A 126 17.25 10.32 21.99
N GLY A 127 17.02 9.39 21.06
CA GLY A 127 16.68 8.00 21.38
C GLY A 127 17.90 7.16 21.75
N THR A 128 17.62 5.94 22.22
CA THR A 128 18.64 4.90 22.38
C THR A 128 18.42 3.83 21.33
N ARG A 129 19.46 3.47 20.60
CA ARG A 129 19.44 2.33 19.70
C ARG A 129 19.52 1.05 20.52
N PRO A 130 18.63 0.05 20.32
CA PRO A 130 18.73 -1.23 20.99
C PRO A 130 20.06 -1.94 20.66
N ALA A 131 20.41 -2.93 21.47
CA ALA A 131 21.52 -3.82 21.13
C ALA A 131 21.21 -4.53 19.79
N ARG A 132 22.27 -4.80 19.01
CA ARG A 132 22.17 -5.51 17.71
C ARG A 132 23.10 -6.70 17.70
N ALA A 133 22.63 -7.79 17.12
CA ALA A 133 23.43 -9.00 16.93
C ALA A 133 23.54 -9.31 15.42
N HIS A 134 24.77 -9.50 14.95
CA HIS A 134 25.05 -10.07 13.63
C HIS A 134 24.98 -11.57 13.74
N VAL A 135 24.07 -12.20 12.99
CA VAL A 135 23.68 -13.58 13.16
C VAL A 135 23.78 -14.35 11.85
N ARG A 136 24.15 -15.62 11.93
CA ARG A 136 23.96 -16.60 10.87
C ARG A 136 23.29 -17.85 11.42
N GLN A 137 22.71 -18.67 10.53
CA GLN A 137 21.92 -19.83 10.94
C GLN A 137 22.21 -21.08 10.11
N LEU A 138 21.96 -22.23 10.71
CA LEU A 138 21.65 -23.47 10.01
C LEU A 138 20.16 -23.74 10.15
N LEU A 139 19.50 -24.14 9.07
CA LEU A 139 18.11 -24.64 9.09
C LEU A 139 18.14 -26.15 8.81
N LEU A 140 17.59 -26.93 9.70
CA LEU A 140 17.75 -28.40 9.73
C LEU A 140 16.38 -29.07 9.84
N ASP A 141 16.29 -30.34 9.43
CA ASP A 141 15.03 -31.09 9.44
C ASP A 141 14.64 -31.61 10.84
N SER A 142 15.63 -31.86 11.69
CA SER A 142 15.39 -32.43 13.03
C SER A 142 16.38 -31.92 14.06
N GLN A 143 16.05 -32.15 15.34
CA GLN A 143 16.92 -31.83 16.46
C GLN A 143 18.23 -32.61 16.40
N GLU A 144 18.17 -33.89 16.01
CA GLU A 144 19.34 -34.74 15.89
C GLU A 144 20.36 -34.22 14.86
N GLN A 145 19.88 -33.70 13.74
CA GLN A 145 20.73 -33.00 12.76
C GLN A 145 21.36 -31.72 13.33
N GLY A 146 20.62 -31.01 14.19
CA GLY A 146 21.14 -29.84 14.93
C GLY A 146 22.27 -30.22 15.86
N GLU A 147 22.09 -31.30 16.61
CA GLU A 147 23.12 -31.86 17.49
C GLU A 147 24.34 -32.36 16.73
N GLU A 148 24.15 -33.03 15.58
CA GLU A 148 25.23 -33.42 14.68
C GLU A 148 26.02 -32.19 14.17
N ALA A 149 25.33 -31.15 13.74
CA ALA A 149 25.95 -29.90 13.29
C ALA A 149 26.80 -29.27 14.41
N LEU A 150 26.28 -29.21 15.63
CA LEU A 150 27.02 -28.68 16.80
C LEU A 150 28.26 -29.54 17.13
N GLN A 151 28.17 -30.86 17.02
CA GLN A 151 29.33 -31.74 17.23
C GLN A 151 30.44 -31.47 16.20
N ARG A 152 30.09 -31.26 14.93
CA ARG A 152 31.03 -30.93 13.88
C ARG A 152 31.69 -29.57 14.08
N LEU A 153 30.87 -28.54 14.46
CA LEU A 153 31.39 -27.24 14.80
C LEU A 153 32.31 -27.26 16.02
N ALA A 154 31.94 -28.02 17.05
CA ALA A 154 32.77 -28.19 18.25
C ALA A 154 34.10 -28.96 17.93
N ALA A 155 34.11 -29.81 16.91
CA ALA A 155 35.32 -30.43 16.40
C ALA A 155 36.22 -29.48 15.57
N GLY A 156 35.78 -28.25 15.35
CA GLY A 156 36.52 -27.19 14.63
C GLY A 156 36.25 -27.17 13.13
N GLU A 157 35.20 -27.83 12.66
CA GLU A 157 34.78 -27.70 11.26
C GLU A 157 34.25 -26.29 10.97
N ASP A 158 34.53 -25.81 9.76
CA ASP A 158 34.10 -24.48 9.34
C ASP A 158 32.54 -24.38 9.21
N PHE A 159 31.95 -23.32 9.77
CA PHE A 159 30.51 -23.16 9.77
C PHE A 159 29.92 -23.12 8.35
N VAL A 160 30.60 -22.46 7.41
CA VAL A 160 30.14 -22.36 6.02
C VAL A 160 30.11 -23.74 5.37
N GLU A 161 31.08 -24.58 5.69
CA GLU A 161 31.16 -25.95 5.19
C GLU A 161 30.04 -26.83 5.77
N VAL A 162 29.79 -26.74 7.09
CA VAL A 162 28.66 -27.41 7.76
C VAL A 162 27.35 -26.92 7.18
N SER A 163 27.21 -25.58 6.96
CA SER A 163 26.02 -24.98 6.37
C SER A 163 25.74 -25.55 4.97
N ARG A 164 26.73 -25.60 4.10
CA ARG A 164 26.59 -26.15 2.73
C ARG A 164 26.13 -27.57 2.70
N GLN A 165 26.55 -28.37 3.69
CA GLN A 165 26.29 -29.81 3.72
C GLN A 165 24.99 -30.19 4.41
N LEU A 166 24.61 -29.50 5.47
CA LEU A 166 23.48 -29.87 6.32
C LEU A 166 22.30 -28.87 6.26
N SER A 167 22.56 -27.60 5.99
CA SER A 167 21.50 -26.58 6.08
C SER A 167 20.60 -26.56 4.84
N ARG A 168 19.30 -26.47 5.07
CA ARG A 168 18.26 -26.25 4.05
C ARG A 168 17.92 -24.78 3.82
N ALA A 169 18.60 -23.87 4.52
CA ALA A 169 18.36 -22.44 4.32
C ALA A 169 18.69 -22.06 2.87
N PRO A 170 17.92 -21.15 2.24
CA PRO A 170 18.19 -20.69 0.88
C PRO A 170 19.58 -20.10 0.68
N ASN A 171 20.16 -19.55 1.75
CA ASN A 171 21.49 -18.94 1.81
C ASN A 171 22.56 -19.88 2.42
N ALA A 172 22.31 -21.20 2.47
CA ALA A 172 23.24 -22.17 3.02
C ALA A 172 24.61 -22.15 2.31
N SER A 173 24.64 -21.89 0.99
CA SER A 173 25.88 -21.77 0.21
C SER A 173 26.77 -20.61 0.67
N ASP A 174 26.18 -19.57 1.23
CA ASP A 174 26.84 -18.37 1.71
C ASP A 174 27.05 -18.39 3.25
N GLY A 175 26.91 -19.58 3.85
CA GLY A 175 27.09 -19.80 5.28
C GLY A 175 25.90 -19.41 6.13
N GLY A 176 24.70 -19.26 5.56
CA GLY A 176 23.47 -19.00 6.31
C GLY A 176 23.41 -17.61 6.97
N GLU A 177 24.17 -16.62 6.48
CA GLU A 177 24.25 -15.28 7.05
C GLU A 177 22.90 -14.55 6.94
N LEU A 178 22.44 -13.95 8.06
CA LEU A 178 21.18 -13.25 8.15
C LEU A 178 21.34 -11.74 8.32
N GLY A 179 22.54 -11.26 8.68
CA GLY A 179 22.81 -9.86 8.96
C GLY A 179 22.51 -9.46 10.40
N PHE A 180 22.28 -8.18 10.62
CA PHE A 180 22.01 -7.60 11.95
C PHE A 180 20.52 -7.59 12.29
N PHE A 181 20.21 -7.97 13.53
CA PHE A 181 18.89 -7.85 14.15
C PHE A 181 18.96 -6.95 15.37
N ASP A 182 17.98 -6.08 15.53
CA ASP A 182 17.81 -5.28 16.73
C ASP A 182 17.14 -6.13 17.83
N GLN A 183 17.58 -5.99 19.05
CA GLN A 183 16.96 -6.64 20.20
C GLN A 183 15.48 -6.25 20.32
N GLY A 184 14.60 -7.24 20.44
CA GLY A 184 13.15 -7.07 20.45
C GLY A 184 12.51 -7.05 19.05
N SER A 185 13.27 -7.22 17.96
CA SER A 185 12.72 -7.29 16.60
C SER A 185 12.31 -8.70 16.15
N LEU A 186 12.75 -9.71 16.87
CA LEU A 186 12.48 -11.12 16.61
C LEU A 186 11.38 -11.68 17.51
N PRO A 187 10.79 -12.86 17.18
CA PRO A 187 9.95 -13.58 18.12
C PRO A 187 10.67 -13.78 19.47
N PRO A 188 9.98 -13.63 20.61
CA PRO A 188 10.61 -13.57 21.94
C PRO A 188 11.55 -14.74 22.22
N GLU A 189 11.18 -15.97 21.80
CA GLU A 189 11.96 -17.17 22.04
C GLU A 189 13.30 -17.17 21.28
N ILE A 190 13.31 -16.60 20.08
CA ILE A 190 14.51 -16.48 19.22
C ILE A 190 15.36 -15.31 19.70
N ASP A 191 14.72 -14.19 20.04
CA ASP A 191 15.38 -12.99 20.54
C ASP A 191 16.19 -13.29 21.81
N GLU A 192 15.57 -13.98 22.80
CA GLU A 192 16.22 -14.39 24.03
C GLU A 192 17.43 -15.29 23.77
N VAL A 193 17.30 -16.27 22.87
CA VAL A 193 18.41 -17.15 22.51
C VAL A 193 19.56 -16.38 21.92
N ILE A 194 19.32 -15.57 20.89
CA ILE A 194 20.35 -14.82 20.16
C ILE A 194 21.08 -13.84 21.08
N PHE A 195 20.36 -13.06 21.88
CA PHE A 195 20.96 -12.06 22.75
C PHE A 195 21.54 -12.59 24.06
N SER A 196 21.37 -13.90 24.33
CA SER A 196 22.09 -14.60 25.41
C SER A 196 23.48 -15.12 24.99
N LEU A 197 23.75 -15.20 23.69
CA LEU A 197 25.02 -15.73 23.15
C LEU A 197 26.09 -14.65 23.10
N ALA A 198 27.32 -15.05 23.42
CA ALA A 198 28.50 -14.22 23.16
C ALA A 198 28.93 -14.35 21.68
N PRO A 199 29.68 -13.35 21.16
CA PRO A 199 30.26 -13.45 19.81
C PRO A 199 31.09 -14.73 19.64
N GLY A 200 30.78 -15.49 18.59
CA GLY A 200 31.36 -16.79 18.26
C GLY A 200 30.61 -17.99 18.82
N GLU A 201 29.70 -17.81 19.76
CA GLU A 201 28.92 -18.90 20.35
C GLU A 201 27.79 -19.37 19.43
N TYR A 202 27.37 -20.64 19.63
CA TYR A 202 26.27 -21.29 18.93
C TYR A 202 25.12 -21.54 19.92
N SER A 203 23.89 -21.44 19.41
CA SER A 203 22.73 -21.87 20.17
C SER A 203 22.59 -23.39 20.16
N GLU A 204 21.86 -23.94 21.14
CA GLU A 204 21.23 -25.24 20.98
C GLU A 204 20.24 -25.22 19.80
N PRO A 205 19.83 -26.41 19.27
CA PRO A 205 18.81 -26.46 18.23
C PRO A 205 17.47 -25.90 18.69
N VAL A 206 17.00 -24.80 18.09
CA VAL A 206 15.75 -24.13 18.39
C VAL A 206 14.69 -24.55 17.39
N GLN A 207 13.56 -25.05 17.85
CA GLN A 207 12.45 -25.42 16.98
C GLN A 207 11.73 -24.18 16.46
N GLY A 208 11.58 -24.08 15.13
CA GLY A 208 10.80 -23.03 14.45
C GLY A 208 9.76 -23.63 13.50
N PRO A 209 8.95 -22.78 12.86
CA PRO A 209 7.90 -23.23 11.92
C PRO A 209 8.44 -24.01 10.71
N SER A 210 9.70 -23.74 10.30
CA SER A 210 10.33 -24.33 9.11
C SER A 210 11.27 -25.48 9.41
N GLY A 211 11.48 -25.84 10.68
CA GLY A 211 12.41 -26.86 11.15
C GLY A 211 13.17 -26.44 12.38
N TYR A 212 14.38 -26.97 12.55
CA TYR A 212 15.25 -26.63 13.68
C TYR A 212 16.34 -25.66 13.21
N HIS A 213 16.57 -24.65 14.03
CA HIS A 213 17.55 -23.60 13.77
C HIS A 213 18.72 -23.73 14.75
N VAL A 214 19.94 -23.64 14.26
CA VAL A 214 21.13 -23.40 15.08
C VAL A 214 21.67 -22.03 14.69
N PHE A 215 21.70 -21.11 15.64
CA PHE A 215 22.18 -19.75 15.42
C PHE A 215 23.63 -19.64 15.87
N GLN A 216 24.39 -18.79 15.18
CA GLN A 216 25.67 -18.29 15.66
C GLN A 216 25.63 -16.77 15.67
N VAL A 217 26.04 -16.19 16.78
CA VAL A 217 26.29 -14.73 16.88
C VAL A 217 27.71 -14.46 16.42
N LEU A 218 27.86 -13.60 15.41
CA LEU A 218 29.17 -13.18 14.89
C LEU A 218 29.69 -11.96 15.63
N GLU A 219 28.80 -11.01 15.92
CA GLU A 219 29.10 -9.75 16.57
C GLU A 219 27.90 -9.29 17.40
N VAL A 220 28.16 -8.64 18.52
CA VAL A 220 27.13 -7.92 19.30
C VAL A 220 27.55 -6.47 19.42
N VAL A 221 26.70 -5.59 18.93
CA VAL A 221 26.81 -4.14 19.14
C VAL A 221 25.89 -3.77 20.30
N PRO A 222 26.41 -3.30 21.45
CA PRO A 222 25.59 -2.98 22.61
C PRO A 222 24.60 -1.85 22.32
N GLU A 223 23.59 -1.72 23.17
CA GLU A 223 22.73 -0.53 23.15
C GLU A 223 23.56 0.75 23.27
N GLY A 224 23.11 1.80 22.64
CA GLY A 224 23.85 3.06 22.64
C GLY A 224 23.13 4.17 21.89
N PRO A 225 23.78 5.30 21.69
CA PRO A 225 23.22 6.35 20.87
C PRO A 225 22.99 5.84 19.43
N PRO A 226 21.93 6.30 18.75
CA PRO A 226 21.72 5.95 17.36
C PRO A 226 22.90 6.41 16.49
N ASP A 227 23.16 5.67 15.41
CA ASP A 227 24.08 6.14 14.38
C ASP A 227 23.44 7.33 13.66
N LEU A 228 24.09 8.49 13.74
CA LEU A 228 23.55 9.72 13.14
C LEU A 228 23.41 9.63 11.63
N ALA A 229 24.29 8.89 10.93
CA ALA A 229 24.18 8.68 9.49
C ALA A 229 22.97 7.84 9.14
N ASP A 230 22.69 6.76 9.91
CA ASP A 230 21.49 5.92 9.74
C ASP A 230 20.21 6.73 10.05
N VAL A 231 20.24 7.55 11.11
CA VAL A 231 19.12 8.42 11.51
C VAL A 231 18.83 9.46 10.42
N GLU A 232 19.86 10.09 9.86
CA GLU A 232 19.72 11.07 8.78
C GLU A 232 19.16 10.41 7.51
N ALA A 233 19.75 9.31 7.07
CA ALA A 233 19.29 8.59 5.88
C ALA A 233 17.83 8.11 6.04
N GLY A 234 17.48 7.50 7.17
CA GLY A 234 16.14 7.07 7.48
C GLY A 234 15.16 8.24 7.64
N GLY A 235 15.57 9.34 8.24
CA GLY A 235 14.79 10.57 8.37
C GLY A 235 14.47 11.19 7.01
N ARG A 236 15.46 11.32 6.15
CA ARG A 236 15.35 11.85 4.78
C ARG A 236 14.37 10.98 3.96
N ALA A 237 14.52 9.65 3.98
CA ALA A 237 13.65 8.72 3.26
C ALA A 237 12.19 8.80 3.74
N MET A 238 11.98 8.85 5.06
CA MET A 238 10.64 8.96 5.65
C MET A 238 9.97 10.29 5.31
N LEU A 239 10.69 11.41 5.39
CA LEU A 239 10.18 12.73 5.03
C LEU A 239 9.86 12.80 3.54
N ALA A 240 10.72 12.26 2.67
CA ALA A 240 10.48 12.21 1.24
C ALA A 240 9.16 11.43 0.93
N GLN A 241 8.98 10.25 1.54
CA GLN A 241 7.74 9.48 1.39
C GLN A 241 6.50 10.22 1.92
N LYS A 242 6.65 10.95 3.03
CA LYS A 242 5.55 11.76 3.58
C LYS A 242 5.18 12.88 2.62
N ILE A 243 6.15 13.64 2.12
CA ILE A 243 5.93 14.76 1.20
C ILE A 243 5.27 14.28 -0.10
N VAL A 244 5.77 13.18 -0.70
CA VAL A 244 5.15 12.60 -1.90
C VAL A 244 3.69 12.22 -1.63
N ARG A 245 3.40 11.57 -0.50
CA ARG A 245 2.04 11.19 -0.14
C ARG A 245 1.12 12.40 0.04
N GLU A 246 1.58 13.43 0.76
CA GLU A 246 0.81 14.65 0.99
C GLU A 246 0.60 15.42 -0.31
N HIS A 247 1.59 15.50 -1.18
CA HIS A 247 1.50 16.11 -2.50
C HIS A 247 0.48 15.40 -3.39
N VAL A 248 0.56 14.07 -3.48
CA VAL A 248 -0.40 13.25 -4.25
C VAL A 248 -1.82 13.42 -3.73
N GLN A 249 -2.01 13.36 -2.40
CA GLN A 249 -3.33 13.54 -1.80
C GLN A 249 -3.89 14.96 -2.02
N GLY A 250 -3.04 15.98 -1.90
CA GLY A 250 -3.41 17.37 -2.16
C GLY A 250 -3.80 17.58 -3.61
N CYS A 251 -2.98 17.08 -4.56
CA CYS A 251 -3.28 17.18 -5.98
C CYS A 251 -4.62 16.53 -6.34
N ILE A 252 -4.85 15.28 -5.89
CA ILE A 252 -6.12 14.57 -6.14
C ILE A 252 -7.30 15.32 -5.52
N HIS A 253 -7.12 15.86 -4.32
CA HIS A 253 -8.16 16.67 -3.66
C HIS A 253 -8.53 17.91 -4.48
N ASP A 254 -7.55 18.68 -4.94
CA ASP A 254 -7.78 19.89 -5.73
C ASP A 254 -8.45 19.56 -7.07
N LEU A 255 -8.01 18.48 -7.74
CA LEU A 255 -8.64 17.98 -8.96
C LEU A 255 -10.09 17.52 -8.72
N ALA A 256 -10.36 16.86 -7.60
CA ALA A 256 -11.71 16.44 -7.24
C ALA A 256 -12.64 17.63 -6.97
N LEU A 257 -12.14 18.69 -6.33
CA LEU A 257 -12.88 19.94 -6.14
C LEU A 257 -13.16 20.65 -7.46
N GLU A 258 -12.16 20.70 -8.37
CA GLU A 258 -12.30 21.30 -9.71
C GLU A 258 -13.37 20.57 -10.55
N LEU A 259 -13.36 19.23 -10.51
CA LEU A 259 -14.24 18.42 -11.33
C LEU A 259 -15.64 18.26 -10.76
N GLY A 260 -15.77 18.23 -9.44
CA GLY A 260 -16.96 17.79 -8.72
C GLY A 260 -17.10 16.27 -8.75
N VAL A 261 -17.18 15.67 -7.57
CA VAL A 261 -17.42 14.22 -7.38
C VAL A 261 -18.71 14.04 -6.60
N GLU A 262 -19.62 13.24 -7.14
CA GLU A 262 -20.91 12.93 -6.51
C GLU A 262 -21.06 11.40 -6.45
N VAL A 263 -21.33 10.84 -5.27
CA VAL A 263 -21.53 9.40 -5.06
C VAL A 263 -23.01 9.11 -4.91
N TYR A 264 -23.51 8.12 -5.63
CA TYR A 264 -24.92 7.73 -5.61
C TYR A 264 -25.15 6.61 -4.59
N ASP A 265 -25.12 6.93 -3.30
CA ASP A 265 -25.19 6.01 -2.15
C ASP A 265 -26.34 4.99 -2.27
N LYS A 266 -27.48 5.42 -2.80
CA LYS A 266 -28.67 4.57 -2.95
C LYS A 266 -28.49 3.42 -3.92
N ASN A 267 -27.48 3.49 -4.78
CA ASN A 267 -27.17 2.46 -5.78
C ASN A 267 -26.08 1.51 -5.29
N LEU A 268 -25.44 1.80 -4.16
CA LEU A 268 -24.37 0.98 -3.61
C LEU A 268 -24.94 -0.22 -2.82
N TRP A 269 -24.23 -1.36 -2.86
CA TRP A 269 -24.55 -2.55 -2.05
C TRP A 269 -23.97 -2.50 -0.64
N PHE A 270 -23.31 -1.40 -0.27
CA PHE A 270 -22.70 -1.15 1.04
C PHE A 270 -22.91 0.30 1.45
N PRO A 271 -22.94 0.62 2.75
CA PRO A 271 -22.91 1.99 3.22
C PRO A 271 -21.57 2.63 2.91
N TYR A 272 -21.59 3.74 2.19
CA TYR A 272 -20.37 4.48 1.87
C TYR A 272 -20.10 5.53 2.96
N THR A 273 -18.87 5.53 3.47
CA THR A 273 -18.39 6.43 4.53
C THR A 273 -16.99 6.99 4.19
N GLY A 274 -16.70 7.08 2.90
CA GLY A 274 -15.40 7.54 2.39
C GLY A 274 -15.33 9.06 2.23
N ARG A 275 -14.23 9.51 1.60
CA ARG A 275 -13.88 10.93 1.41
C ARG A 275 -14.90 11.75 0.62
N TYR A 276 -15.62 11.11 -0.29
CA TYR A 276 -16.59 11.75 -1.17
C TYR A 276 -18.02 11.59 -0.68
N ALA A 277 -18.22 11.14 0.57
CA ALA A 277 -19.55 11.15 1.20
C ALA A 277 -20.02 12.60 1.39
N GLU A 278 -21.27 12.87 1.07
CA GLU A 278 -21.87 14.18 1.39
C GLU A 278 -21.82 14.38 2.92
N GLU A 279 -21.37 15.55 3.37
CA GLU A 279 -21.48 15.92 4.78
C GLU A 279 -22.98 16.03 5.11
N GLN A 280 -23.47 15.12 5.98
CA GLN A 280 -24.85 15.11 6.46
C GLN A 280 -25.09 16.20 7.50
#